data_7a68264ccea94b3e5dd6fa8fbe526a6b
#
_entry.id   7a68264ccea94b3e5dd6fa8fbe526a6b
#
_cell.length_a   1.000
_cell.length_b   1.000
_cell.length_c   1.000
_cell.angle_alpha   90.00
_cell.angle_beta   90.00
_cell.angle_gamma   90.00
#
_symmetry.space_group_name_H-M   'P 1'
#
loop_
_entity.id
_entity.type
_entity.pdbx_description
1 polymer ?
#
loop_
_entity_poly.entity_id
_entity_poly.type
_entity_poly.pdbx_seq_one_letter_code
_entity_poly.pdbx_strand_id
1 'polypeptide(L)'
;SSGTTGNPTVILHTQKDLDEWANAVARCLWMVGCRPEDVFQNTSGYGMFTGGLGFQYGAEKVGMLTVPAAAGNTLRQLKFFTDFGTTVVHAIPSYAARLYEVMCEKGIDPRKDTKLRTLVIGAEPHSEDTRKRIENMLGVKAYNSFGMSEMCGPGVAFECPEQNGMHIWEDYYI
;
A
#
# COMPACT_ATOMS: atom_id res chain seq x y z
N SER A 1 2.62 -9.25 15.50
CA SER A 1 1.37 -9.54 14.79
C SER A 1 0.16 -9.11 15.63
N SER A 2 -1.00 -8.89 14.99
CA SER A 2 -2.22 -8.43 15.66
C SER A 2 -2.86 -9.47 16.61
N GLY A 3 -2.50 -10.75 16.49
CA GLY A 3 -3.01 -11.82 17.34
C GLY A 3 -4.46 -12.23 17.05
N THR A 4 -4.96 -12.05 15.84
CA THR A 4 -6.34 -12.41 15.46
C THR A 4 -6.67 -13.90 15.66
N THR A 5 -5.66 -14.76 15.64
CA THR A 5 -5.79 -16.22 15.83
C THR A 5 -5.25 -16.71 17.19
N GLY A 6 -4.84 -15.80 18.06
CA GLY A 6 -4.25 -16.13 19.37
C GLY A 6 -3.62 -14.91 20.04
N ASN A 7 -2.58 -15.14 20.85
CA ASN A 7 -1.85 -14.04 21.46
C ASN A 7 -1.03 -13.25 20.43
N PRO A 8 -0.96 -11.93 20.55
CA PRO A 8 -0.08 -11.13 19.71
C PRO A 8 1.38 -11.55 19.83
N THR A 9 2.08 -11.65 18.71
CA THR A 9 3.53 -11.87 18.71
C THR A 9 4.23 -10.51 18.73
N VAL A 10 5.07 -10.28 19.70
CA VAL A 10 5.89 -9.06 19.80
C VAL A 10 7.14 -9.23 18.99
N ILE A 11 7.37 -8.31 18.05
CA ILE A 11 8.58 -8.21 17.25
C ILE A 11 9.27 -6.92 17.63
N LEU A 12 10.52 -7.02 18.04
CA LEU A 12 11.34 -5.87 18.43
C LEU A 12 12.26 -5.50 17.28
N HIS A 13 12.29 -4.23 16.94
CA HIS A 13 13.15 -3.68 15.89
C HIS A 13 14.20 -2.74 16.49
N THR A 14 15.44 -2.86 16.03
CA THR A 14 16.45 -1.84 16.24
C THR A 14 16.26 -0.70 15.25
N GLN A 15 16.93 0.43 15.44
CA GLN A 15 16.92 1.51 14.46
C GLN A 15 17.45 1.04 13.10
N LYS A 16 18.46 0.18 13.10
CA LYS A 16 19.01 -0.40 11.88
C LYS A 16 17.97 -1.24 11.12
N ASP A 17 17.19 -2.07 11.83
CA ASP A 17 16.13 -2.87 11.21
C ASP A 17 15.07 -1.95 10.56
N LEU A 18 14.71 -0.85 11.22
CA LEU A 18 13.75 0.12 10.67
C LEU A 18 14.30 0.81 9.41
N ASP A 19 15.58 1.17 9.40
CA ASP A 19 16.23 1.80 8.25
C ASP A 19 16.34 0.85 7.05
N GLU A 20 16.66 -0.42 7.30
CA GLU A 20 16.70 -1.48 6.29
C GLU A 20 15.28 -1.77 5.75
N TRP A 21 14.30 -1.87 6.63
CA TRP A 21 12.91 -2.04 6.24
C TRP A 21 12.39 -0.88 5.39
N ALA A 22 12.62 0.36 5.82
CA ALA A 22 12.29 1.53 5.03
C ALA A 22 12.94 1.49 3.63
N ASN A 23 14.21 1.02 3.56
CA ASN A 23 14.91 0.87 2.30
C ASN A 23 14.29 -0.20 1.40
N ALA A 24 13.93 -1.36 1.94
CA ALA A 24 13.28 -2.42 1.18
C ALA A 24 11.95 -1.95 0.57
N VAL A 25 11.10 -1.30 1.36
CA VAL A 25 9.82 -0.75 0.87
C VAL A 25 10.03 0.38 -0.13
N ALA A 26 11.01 1.26 0.10
CA ALA A 26 11.34 2.33 -0.86
C ALA A 26 11.78 1.77 -2.23
N ARG A 27 12.59 0.71 -2.24
CA ARG A 27 12.99 0.00 -3.48
C ARG A 27 11.77 -0.58 -4.20
N CYS A 28 10.81 -1.17 -3.47
CA CYS A 28 9.55 -1.67 -4.01
C CYS A 28 8.77 -0.54 -4.71
N LEU A 29 8.55 0.56 -4.02
CA LEU A 29 7.82 1.71 -4.55
C LEU A 29 8.54 2.33 -5.75
N TRP A 30 9.86 2.45 -5.69
CA TRP A 30 10.66 2.96 -6.80
C TRP A 30 10.58 2.07 -8.03
N MET A 31 10.59 0.75 -7.84
CA MET A 31 10.49 -0.25 -8.92
C MET A 31 9.20 -0.10 -9.72
N VAL A 32 8.09 0.25 -9.09
CA VAL A 32 6.79 0.47 -9.75
C VAL A 32 6.55 1.92 -10.17
N GLY A 33 7.61 2.72 -10.20
CA GLY A 33 7.59 4.08 -10.76
C GLY A 33 7.15 5.18 -9.80
N CYS A 34 7.12 4.93 -8.48
CA CYS A 34 6.92 6.01 -7.51
C CYS A 34 8.16 6.91 -7.42
N ARG A 35 7.95 8.22 -7.26
CA ARG A 35 9.01 9.24 -7.25
C ARG A 35 8.72 10.29 -6.17
N PRO A 36 9.71 11.17 -5.81
CA PRO A 36 9.53 12.17 -4.76
C PRO A 36 8.37 13.15 -4.97
N GLU A 37 7.99 13.40 -6.21
CA GLU A 37 6.85 14.27 -6.56
C GLU A 37 5.48 13.64 -6.33
N ASP A 38 5.43 12.36 -6.01
CA ASP A 38 4.17 11.66 -5.73
C ASP A 38 3.62 11.96 -4.34
N VAL A 39 2.32 11.80 -4.22
CA VAL A 39 1.60 11.83 -2.95
C VAL A 39 1.11 10.43 -2.61
N PHE A 40 1.66 9.88 -1.55
CA PHE A 40 1.32 8.55 -1.05
C PHE A 40 0.27 8.63 0.05
N GLN A 41 -0.82 7.91 -0.09
CA GLN A 41 -1.84 7.79 0.96
C GLN A 41 -1.94 6.36 1.47
N ASN A 42 -1.79 6.19 2.78
CA ASN A 42 -1.90 4.89 3.42
C ASN A 42 -3.26 4.74 4.09
N THR A 43 -4.04 3.78 3.61
CA THR A 43 -5.37 3.45 4.17
C THR A 43 -5.34 2.32 5.19
N SER A 44 -4.16 1.79 5.52
CA SER A 44 -3.98 0.76 6.55
C SER A 44 -3.89 1.36 7.95
N GLY A 45 -4.30 0.58 8.95
CA GLY A 45 -4.18 0.99 10.35
C GLY A 45 -2.71 1.08 10.79
N TYR A 46 -2.40 2.04 11.66
CA TYR A 46 -1.07 2.25 12.25
C TYR A 46 -0.89 1.55 13.60
N GLY A 47 -1.92 0.94 14.13
CA GLY A 47 -1.87 0.20 15.39
C GLY A 47 -1.12 -1.12 15.24
N MET A 48 -1.75 -2.22 15.52
CA MET A 48 -1.15 -3.56 15.53
C MET A 48 -0.87 -4.14 14.11
N PHE A 49 -0.75 -3.30 13.10
CA PHE A 49 -0.58 -3.70 11.70
C PHE A 49 0.66 -3.07 11.07
N THR A 50 1.64 -3.91 10.72
CA THR A 50 2.94 -3.46 10.18
C THR A 50 2.83 -2.74 8.83
N GLY A 51 1.81 -3.04 8.03
CA GLY A 51 1.55 -2.35 6.74
C GLY A 51 1.35 -0.85 6.88
N GLY A 52 0.88 -0.37 8.03
CA GLY A 52 0.79 1.07 8.30
C GLY A 52 2.15 1.74 8.29
N LEU A 53 3.01 1.34 9.22
CA LEU A 53 4.33 1.94 9.40
C LEU A 53 5.29 1.65 8.25
N GLY A 54 5.34 0.39 7.77
CA GLY A 54 6.31 0.00 6.75
C GLY A 54 6.14 0.77 5.44
N PHE A 55 4.92 0.90 4.95
CA PHE A 55 4.66 1.69 3.75
C PHE A 55 4.92 3.18 3.97
N GLN A 56 4.63 3.71 5.15
CA GLN A 56 4.95 5.09 5.47
C GLN A 56 6.45 5.34 5.42
N TYR A 57 7.24 4.53 6.15
CA TYR A 57 8.70 4.68 6.17
C TYR A 57 9.32 4.56 4.77
N GLY A 58 8.82 3.63 3.96
CA GLY A 58 9.27 3.47 2.58
C GLY A 58 8.92 4.68 1.71
N ALA A 59 7.70 5.19 1.81
CA ALA A 59 7.26 6.36 1.05
C ALA A 59 8.03 7.63 1.45
N GLU A 60 8.25 7.85 2.75
CA GLU A 60 9.08 8.94 3.25
C GLU A 60 10.53 8.82 2.76
N LYS A 61 11.08 7.60 2.72
CA LYS A 61 12.44 7.35 2.23
C LYS A 61 12.57 7.58 0.72
N VAL A 62 11.52 7.36 -0.06
CA VAL A 62 11.45 7.79 -1.48
C VAL A 62 11.44 9.31 -1.59
N GLY A 63 10.96 10.02 -0.56
CA GLY A 63 10.79 11.48 -0.56
C GLY A 63 9.38 11.94 -0.93
N MET A 64 8.41 11.05 -0.96
CA MET A 64 7.01 11.38 -1.26
C MET A 64 6.35 12.16 -0.12
N LEU A 65 5.37 13.00 -0.44
CA LEU A 65 4.43 13.48 0.57
C LEU A 65 3.57 12.29 1.04
N THR A 66 3.65 11.95 2.33
CA THR A 66 2.86 10.86 2.91
C THR A 66 1.64 11.36 3.67
N VAL A 67 0.48 10.79 3.34
CA VAL A 67 -0.79 11.09 4.02
C VAL A 67 -1.15 9.91 4.92
N PRO A 68 -0.93 10.00 6.25
CA PRO A 68 -1.20 8.91 7.19
C PRO A 68 -2.69 8.85 7.53
N ALA A 69 -3.51 8.56 6.52
CA ALA A 69 -4.96 8.61 6.64
C ALA A 69 -5.53 7.52 7.56
N ALA A 70 -4.78 6.44 7.75
CA ALA A 70 -5.14 5.26 8.54
C ALA A 70 -6.41 4.54 8.02
N ALA A 71 -6.86 3.52 8.73
CA ALA A 71 -8.07 2.78 8.37
C ALA A 71 -9.35 3.53 8.74
N GLY A 72 -10.44 3.20 8.06
CA GLY A 72 -11.79 3.71 8.35
C GLY A 72 -12.10 5.06 7.69
N ASN A 73 -13.32 5.52 7.89
CA ASN A 73 -13.88 6.76 7.34
C ASN A 73 -13.61 6.96 5.84
N THR A 74 -14.26 6.15 5.02
CA THR A 74 -14.05 6.13 3.56
C THR A 74 -14.27 7.49 2.91
N LEU A 75 -15.24 8.28 3.36
CA LEU A 75 -15.47 9.63 2.83
C LEU A 75 -14.27 10.56 3.08
N ARG A 76 -13.62 10.45 4.23
CA ARG A 76 -12.39 11.19 4.52
C ARG A 76 -11.25 10.73 3.60
N GLN A 77 -11.14 9.43 3.32
CA GLN A 77 -10.16 8.92 2.36
C GLN A 77 -10.33 9.55 0.99
N LEU A 78 -11.57 9.58 0.48
CA LEU A 78 -11.87 10.19 -0.82
C LEU A 78 -11.58 11.69 -0.84
N LYS A 79 -11.95 12.39 0.24
CA LYS A 79 -11.61 13.82 0.39
C LYS A 79 -10.10 14.04 0.30
N PHE A 80 -9.29 13.20 0.93
CA PHE A 80 -7.83 13.32 0.86
C PHE A 80 -7.27 13.05 -0.54
N PHE A 81 -7.91 12.18 -1.34
CA PHE A 81 -7.50 11.99 -2.74
C PHE A 81 -7.56 13.28 -3.55
N THR A 82 -8.57 14.12 -3.29
CA THR A 82 -8.72 15.41 -3.96
C THR A 82 -7.90 16.51 -3.31
N ASP A 83 -7.95 16.64 -1.98
CA ASP A 83 -7.32 17.74 -1.26
C ASP A 83 -5.78 17.72 -1.37
N PHE A 84 -5.18 16.52 -1.27
CA PHE A 84 -3.72 16.35 -1.37
C PHE A 84 -3.26 15.92 -2.77
N GLY A 85 -4.20 15.60 -3.66
CA GLY A 85 -3.86 15.13 -5.01
C GLY A 85 -3.13 13.79 -4.98
N THR A 86 -3.62 12.84 -4.17
CA THR A 86 -3.02 11.51 -4.00
C THR A 86 -2.82 10.81 -5.36
N THR A 87 -1.59 10.37 -5.61
CA THR A 87 -1.21 9.65 -6.83
C THR A 87 -0.97 8.16 -6.60
N VAL A 88 -0.55 7.80 -5.38
CA VAL A 88 -0.25 6.43 -4.97
C VAL A 88 -1.03 6.11 -3.71
N VAL A 89 -1.76 4.99 -3.72
CA VAL A 89 -2.50 4.55 -2.54
C VAL A 89 -2.15 3.11 -2.18
N HIS A 90 -1.99 2.84 -0.88
CA HIS A 90 -1.94 1.49 -0.35
C HIS A 90 -3.29 1.12 0.25
N ALA A 91 -3.86 -0.01 -0.19
CA ALA A 91 -5.12 -0.54 0.31
C ALA A 91 -5.15 -2.08 0.20
N ILE A 92 -5.92 -2.75 1.05
CA ILE A 92 -6.24 -4.15 0.83
C ILE A 92 -7.23 -4.27 -0.35
N PRO A 93 -7.22 -5.39 -1.11
CA PRO A 93 -8.07 -5.55 -2.30
C PRO A 93 -9.55 -5.29 -2.06
N SER A 94 -10.11 -5.83 -0.98
CA SER A 94 -11.51 -5.62 -0.62
C SER A 94 -11.85 -4.15 -0.34
N TYR A 95 -10.92 -3.41 0.28
CA TYR A 95 -11.11 -1.99 0.55
C TYR A 95 -10.95 -1.13 -0.70
N ALA A 96 -10.07 -1.50 -1.62
CA ALA A 96 -9.95 -0.83 -2.92
C ALA A 96 -11.26 -0.90 -3.72
N ALA A 97 -11.93 -2.06 -3.70
CA ALA A 97 -13.26 -2.20 -4.29
C ALA A 97 -14.30 -1.30 -3.58
N ARG A 98 -14.27 -1.26 -2.24
CA ARG A 98 -15.16 -0.39 -1.45
C ARG A 98 -14.95 1.10 -1.71
N LEU A 99 -13.69 1.53 -1.89
CA LEU A 99 -13.38 2.91 -2.29
C LEU A 99 -14.08 3.28 -3.60
N TYR A 100 -14.01 2.40 -4.60
CA TYR A 100 -14.69 2.62 -5.88
C TYR A 100 -16.22 2.69 -5.75
N GLU A 101 -16.83 1.78 -4.98
CA GLU A 101 -18.28 1.81 -4.74
C GLU A 101 -18.70 3.16 -4.17
N VAL A 102 -18.01 3.65 -3.14
CA VAL A 102 -18.33 4.94 -2.52
C VAL A 102 -18.04 6.11 -3.46
N MET A 103 -17.02 6.03 -4.32
CA MET A 103 -16.82 7.00 -5.40
C MET A 103 -18.06 7.06 -6.31
N CYS A 104 -18.55 5.91 -6.77
CA CYS A 104 -19.76 5.84 -7.59
C CYS A 104 -20.99 6.42 -6.87
N GLU A 105 -21.22 6.07 -5.59
CA GLU A 105 -22.30 6.60 -4.77
C GLU A 105 -22.24 8.15 -4.66
N LYS A 106 -21.04 8.74 -4.73
CA LYS A 106 -20.81 10.19 -4.64
C LYS A 106 -20.68 10.88 -6.00
N GLY A 107 -20.81 10.15 -7.10
CA GLY A 107 -20.65 10.70 -8.44
C GLY A 107 -19.21 11.09 -8.79
N ILE A 108 -18.22 10.50 -8.11
CA ILE A 108 -16.79 10.74 -8.35
C ILE A 108 -16.29 9.74 -9.40
N ASP A 109 -15.78 10.24 -10.52
CA ASP A 109 -15.08 9.43 -11.52
C ASP A 109 -13.59 9.36 -11.13
N PRO A 110 -13.06 8.20 -10.73
CA PRO A 110 -11.66 8.10 -10.29
C PRO A 110 -10.66 8.57 -11.34
N ARG A 111 -10.98 8.43 -12.63
CA ARG A 111 -10.08 8.81 -13.73
C ARG A 111 -10.07 10.31 -14.03
N LYS A 112 -11.15 11.02 -13.68
CA LYS A 112 -11.31 12.44 -14.00
C LYS A 112 -11.11 13.32 -12.78
N ASP A 113 -11.63 12.86 -11.64
CA ASP A 113 -11.73 13.66 -10.42
C ASP A 113 -10.59 13.41 -9.44
N THR A 114 -9.72 12.42 -9.72
CA THR A 114 -8.54 12.13 -8.90
C THR A 114 -7.26 12.08 -9.72
N LYS A 115 -6.11 12.08 -9.04
CA LYS A 115 -4.79 11.90 -9.65
C LYS A 115 -4.24 10.49 -9.41
N LEU A 116 -5.08 9.55 -8.97
CA LEU A 116 -4.67 8.18 -8.71
C LEU A 116 -4.09 7.53 -9.96
N ARG A 117 -2.92 6.91 -9.82
CA ARG A 117 -2.26 6.18 -10.91
C ARG A 117 -1.71 4.83 -10.48
N THR A 118 -1.36 4.69 -9.20
CA THR A 118 -0.75 3.48 -8.66
C THR A 118 -1.47 3.03 -7.40
N LEU A 119 -1.79 1.76 -7.34
CA LEU A 119 -2.34 1.09 -6.17
C LEU A 119 -1.36 0.00 -5.73
N VAL A 120 -0.98 0.01 -4.47
CA VAL A 120 -0.27 -1.09 -3.84
C VAL A 120 -1.29 -1.93 -3.07
N ILE A 121 -1.43 -3.19 -3.43
CA ILE A 121 -2.37 -4.12 -2.80
C ILE A 121 -1.62 -5.25 -2.11
N GLY A 122 -2.23 -5.83 -1.07
CA GLY A 122 -1.65 -6.97 -0.35
C GLY A 122 -2.44 -7.30 0.89
N ALA A 123 -1.89 -8.15 1.73
CA ALA A 123 -2.45 -8.63 2.99
C ALA A 123 -3.75 -9.46 2.86
N GLU A 124 -4.35 -9.55 1.69
CA GLU A 124 -5.47 -10.43 1.37
C GLU A 124 -5.15 -11.26 0.13
N PRO A 125 -5.44 -12.57 0.10
CA PRO A 125 -5.36 -13.37 -1.11
C PRO A 125 -6.32 -12.82 -2.16
N HIS A 126 -5.84 -12.70 -3.39
CA HIS A 126 -6.67 -12.27 -4.52
C HIS A 126 -6.20 -12.91 -5.82
N SER A 127 -7.13 -13.07 -6.75
CA SER A 127 -6.84 -13.59 -8.08
C SER A 127 -6.38 -12.46 -9.02
N GLU A 128 -5.74 -12.85 -10.10
CA GLU A 128 -5.38 -11.94 -11.19
C GLU A 128 -6.61 -11.20 -11.76
N ASP A 129 -7.75 -11.91 -11.88
CA ASP A 129 -8.99 -11.29 -12.34
C ASP A 129 -9.50 -10.22 -11.37
N THR A 130 -9.35 -10.46 -10.05
CA THR A 130 -9.68 -9.45 -9.04
C THR A 130 -8.80 -8.23 -9.19
N ARG A 131 -7.49 -8.41 -9.37
CA ARG A 131 -6.54 -7.31 -9.59
C ARG A 131 -6.90 -6.48 -10.83
N LYS A 132 -7.12 -7.14 -11.97
CA LYS A 132 -7.54 -6.49 -13.22
C LYS A 132 -8.86 -5.73 -13.08
N ARG A 133 -9.81 -6.32 -12.36
CA ARG A 133 -11.08 -5.66 -12.07
C ARG A 133 -10.87 -4.37 -11.27
N ILE A 134 -10.05 -4.39 -10.23
CA ILE A 134 -9.71 -3.21 -9.42
C ILE A 134 -9.02 -2.15 -10.28
N GLU A 135 -8.04 -2.54 -11.10
CA GLU A 135 -7.36 -1.64 -12.04
C GLU A 135 -8.34 -0.93 -12.97
N ASN A 136 -9.27 -1.70 -13.54
CA ASN A 136 -10.29 -1.16 -14.43
C ASN A 136 -11.27 -0.23 -13.71
N MET A 137 -11.68 -0.56 -12.50
CA MET A 137 -12.58 0.25 -11.68
C MET A 137 -11.97 1.60 -11.33
N LEU A 138 -10.75 1.59 -10.82
CA LEU A 138 -10.08 2.80 -10.32
C LEU A 138 -9.26 3.56 -11.39
N GLY A 139 -8.99 2.93 -12.54
CA GLY A 139 -8.15 3.53 -13.57
C GLY A 139 -6.67 3.59 -13.20
N VAL A 140 -6.20 2.66 -12.40
CA VAL A 140 -4.83 2.60 -11.87
C VAL A 140 -4.09 1.36 -12.34
N LYS A 141 -2.77 1.31 -12.08
CA LYS A 141 -2.01 0.06 -12.05
C LYS A 141 -1.91 -0.44 -10.61
N ALA A 142 -2.24 -1.71 -10.37
CA ALA A 142 -2.21 -2.33 -9.07
C ALA A 142 -1.06 -3.35 -8.98
N TYR A 143 -0.19 -3.18 -7.98
CA TYR A 143 0.95 -4.05 -7.74
C TYR A 143 0.80 -4.78 -6.42
N ASN A 144 1.00 -6.09 -6.45
CA ASN A 144 0.87 -6.92 -5.28
C ASN A 144 2.13 -6.81 -4.40
N SER A 145 1.92 -6.76 -3.10
CA SER A 145 2.99 -6.76 -2.10
C SER A 145 2.77 -7.87 -1.08
N PHE A 146 3.83 -8.52 -0.72
CA PHE A 146 3.86 -9.51 0.34
C PHE A 146 4.76 -9.06 1.48
N GLY A 147 4.33 -9.36 2.69
CA GLY A 147 5.09 -9.15 3.90
C GLY A 147 4.50 -9.91 5.07
N MET A 148 5.27 -10.03 6.11
CA MET A 148 4.85 -10.63 7.38
C MET A 148 5.57 -9.93 8.53
N SER A 149 4.92 -9.85 9.69
CA SER A 149 5.46 -9.13 10.86
C SER A 149 6.82 -9.65 11.29
N GLU A 150 7.03 -10.96 11.20
CA GLU A 150 8.27 -11.64 11.58
C GLU A 150 9.45 -11.33 10.66
N MET A 151 9.19 -10.74 9.50
CA MET A 151 10.19 -10.30 8.52
C MET A 151 10.10 -8.79 8.28
N CYS A 152 9.90 -8.01 9.32
CA CYS A 152 9.72 -6.56 9.30
C CYS A 152 8.44 -6.05 8.62
N GLY A 153 7.52 -6.89 8.17
CA GLY A 153 6.24 -6.46 7.56
C GLY A 153 6.30 -6.34 6.03
N PRO A 154 5.69 -5.32 5.40
CA PRO A 154 5.71 -5.18 3.95
C PRO A 154 7.12 -4.92 3.42
N GLY A 155 7.34 -5.25 2.14
CA GLY A 155 8.64 -5.07 1.48
C GLY A 155 9.47 -6.34 1.36
N VAL A 156 8.98 -7.49 1.83
CA VAL A 156 9.66 -8.80 1.66
C VAL A 156 9.64 -9.22 0.20
N ALA A 157 8.47 -9.16 -0.44
CA ALA A 157 8.31 -9.43 -1.86
C ALA A 157 7.34 -8.44 -2.49
N PHE A 158 7.58 -8.11 -3.75
CA PHE A 158 6.81 -7.10 -4.45
C PHE A 158 6.76 -7.37 -5.97
N GLU A 159 5.63 -7.07 -6.58
CA GLU A 159 5.46 -7.15 -8.03
C GLU A 159 6.20 -6.01 -8.75
N CYS A 160 6.79 -6.32 -9.89
CA CYS A 160 7.32 -5.30 -10.80
C CYS A 160 6.28 -4.90 -11.87
N PRO A 161 6.57 -3.93 -12.75
CA PRO A 161 5.64 -3.51 -13.80
C PRO A 161 5.19 -4.61 -14.77
N GLU A 162 5.93 -5.71 -14.88
CA GLU A 162 5.56 -6.87 -15.71
C GLU A 162 4.38 -7.66 -15.13
N GLN A 163 4.10 -7.51 -13.83
CA GLN A 163 2.99 -8.15 -13.12
C GLN A 163 2.95 -9.69 -13.30
N ASN A 164 4.12 -10.31 -13.33
CA ASN A 164 4.29 -11.75 -13.56
C ASN A 164 5.08 -12.40 -12.41
N GLY A 165 4.57 -12.31 -11.21
CA GLY A 165 5.18 -12.80 -9.99
C GLY A 165 5.87 -11.71 -9.18
N MET A 166 6.36 -12.09 -8.00
CA MET A 166 6.99 -11.19 -7.04
C MET A 166 8.50 -11.34 -7.06
N HIS A 167 9.19 -10.21 -6.95
CA HIS A 167 10.60 -10.16 -6.62
C HIS A 167 10.78 -10.20 -5.11
N ILE A 168 11.67 -11.08 -4.65
CA ILE A 168 12.12 -11.14 -3.27
C ILE A 168 13.49 -10.47 -3.24
N TRP A 169 13.70 -9.59 -2.27
CA TRP A 169 14.98 -8.92 -2.16
C TRP A 169 16.07 -9.85 -1.62
N GLU A 170 17.29 -9.61 -2.05
CA GLU A 170 18.48 -10.39 -1.67
C GLU A 170 18.75 -10.40 -0.17
N ASP A 171 18.24 -9.42 0.57
CA ASP A 171 18.37 -9.31 2.02
C ASP A 171 17.44 -10.27 2.77
N TYR A 172 16.46 -10.87 2.08
CA TYR A 172 15.54 -11.84 2.65
C TYR A 172 15.82 -13.23 2.11
N TYR A 173 15.98 -14.17 3.03
CA TYR A 173 16.04 -15.58 2.72
C TYR A 173 14.70 -16.24 3.03
N ILE A 174 14.03 -16.75 2.00
CA ILE A 174 12.73 -17.41 2.10
C ILE A 174 12.82 -18.84 1.61
#